data_7b2554433a76ada614eef99e82498d63
#
_entry.id   7b2554433a76ada614eef99e82498d63
#
_cell.length_a   1.000
_cell.length_b   1.000
_cell.length_c   1.000
_cell.angle_alpha   90.00
_cell.angle_beta   90.00
_cell.angle_gamma   90.00
#
_symmetry.space_group_name_H-M   'P 1'
#
loop_
_entity.id
_entity.type
_entity.pdbx_description
1 polymer ?
#
loop_
_entity_poly.entity_id
_entity_poly.type
_entity_poly.pdbx_seq_one_letter_code
_entity_poly.pdbx_strand_id
1 'polypeptide(L)'
;LAWYTEPHNGQKKIVVFMHGNSYNIEEFYYKLKTFANAGYGTFLPEYRGYGDVAGEITQENLEADAIAAVEYLHSQGYKNKDIYVYGMSLGSHMATNSVYQLQKKEAFAGLILEVPFDNLMNVVRLVVPVPLPLEVIMHDKYDNLAMIENIKSPILIMGGSIDTTVPIELAQNLYNYAPEPKKIIIYENGKHSNLFNFRNDLDILDWMKANENGWLKSE
;
A
#
# COMPACT_ATOMS: atom_id res chain seq x y z
N LEU A 1 -10.01 15.68 -1.09
CA LEU A 1 -9.52 15.76 -2.48
C LEU A 1 -9.13 14.36 -2.96
N ALA A 2 -9.40 14.03 -4.21
CA ALA A 2 -8.93 12.77 -4.81
C ALA A 2 -8.96 12.87 -6.34
N TRP A 3 -8.11 12.07 -6.99
CA TRP A 3 -8.23 11.80 -8.43
C TRP A 3 -8.89 10.45 -8.63
N TYR A 4 -9.91 10.40 -9.48
CA TYR A 4 -10.72 9.22 -9.72
C TYR A 4 -10.93 8.98 -11.20
N THR A 5 -10.73 7.74 -11.64
CA THR A 5 -11.15 7.28 -12.97
C THR A 5 -11.96 6.00 -12.83
N GLU A 6 -13.07 5.92 -13.56
CA GLU A 6 -13.89 4.71 -13.59
C GLU A 6 -13.20 3.57 -14.36
N PRO A 7 -13.46 2.31 -14.01
CA PRO A 7 -13.04 1.18 -14.83
C PRO A 7 -13.75 1.21 -16.19
N HIS A 8 -13.07 0.67 -17.21
CA HIS A 8 -13.59 0.64 -18.58
C HIS A 8 -13.20 -0.67 -19.29
N ASN A 9 -13.58 -0.82 -20.56
CA ASN A 9 -13.28 -2.02 -21.37
C ASN A 9 -13.72 -3.35 -20.73
N GLY A 10 -14.83 -3.35 -19.97
CA GLY A 10 -15.37 -4.54 -19.32
C GLY A 10 -14.73 -4.89 -17.98
N GLN A 11 -13.65 -4.18 -17.55
CA GLN A 11 -13.09 -4.29 -16.21
C GLN A 11 -14.07 -3.70 -15.17
N LYS A 12 -14.14 -4.29 -13.97
CA LYS A 12 -15.00 -3.85 -12.87
C LYS A 12 -14.24 -3.51 -11.60
N LYS A 13 -12.92 -3.71 -11.61
CA LYS A 13 -12.07 -3.53 -10.43
C LYS A 13 -11.38 -2.17 -10.47
N ILE A 14 -11.02 -1.71 -9.28
CA ILE A 14 -10.37 -0.42 -9.04
C ILE A 14 -9.13 -0.60 -8.18
N VAL A 15 -8.10 0.21 -8.45
CA VAL A 15 -6.90 0.32 -7.62
C VAL A 15 -7.00 1.62 -6.83
N VAL A 16 -7.07 1.54 -5.50
CA VAL A 16 -6.88 2.68 -4.62
C VAL A 16 -5.42 2.76 -4.20
N PHE A 17 -4.78 3.89 -4.46
CA PHE A 17 -3.36 4.09 -4.14
C PHE A 17 -3.20 5.02 -2.95
N MET A 18 -2.62 4.49 -1.88
CA MET A 18 -2.25 5.19 -0.66
C MET A 18 -0.81 5.66 -0.79
N HIS A 19 -0.63 6.96 -1.00
CA HIS A 19 0.70 7.52 -1.27
C HIS A 19 1.60 7.57 -0.04
N GLY A 20 2.92 7.70 -0.28
CA GLY A 20 3.92 7.87 0.76
C GLY A 20 4.00 9.29 1.29
N ASN A 21 4.99 9.54 2.15
CA ASN A 21 5.27 10.89 2.64
C ASN A 21 5.86 11.74 1.51
N SER A 22 5.06 12.65 0.96
CA SER A 22 5.41 13.52 -0.17
C SER A 22 4.60 14.83 -0.10
N TYR A 23 4.77 15.72 -1.06
CA TYR A 23 4.08 17.02 -1.06
C TYR A 23 2.59 16.91 -1.38
N ASN A 24 2.22 16.14 -2.43
CA ASN A 24 0.85 15.97 -2.89
C ASN A 24 0.70 14.76 -3.82
N ILE A 25 -0.53 14.46 -4.21
CA ILE A 25 -0.86 13.33 -5.08
C ILE A 25 -0.35 13.49 -6.52
N GLU A 26 -0.01 14.70 -6.98
CA GLU A 26 0.49 14.93 -8.33
C GLU A 26 1.80 14.19 -8.61
N GLU A 27 2.61 13.94 -7.57
CA GLU A 27 3.86 13.19 -7.71
C GLU A 27 3.64 11.71 -8.02
N PHE A 28 2.42 11.17 -7.85
CA PHE A 28 2.16 9.74 -7.93
C PHE A 28 1.25 9.32 -9.08
N TYR A 29 0.65 10.25 -9.85
CA TYR A 29 -0.32 9.89 -10.90
C TYR A 29 0.23 8.90 -11.93
N TYR A 30 1.53 8.97 -12.22
CA TYR A 30 2.18 8.11 -13.20
C TYR A 30 2.14 6.62 -12.80
N LYS A 31 2.12 6.32 -11.50
CA LYS A 31 2.01 4.95 -10.97
C LYS A 31 0.69 4.27 -11.34
N LEU A 32 -0.37 5.06 -11.48
CA LEU A 32 -1.70 4.54 -11.79
C LEU A 32 -1.97 4.42 -13.30
N LYS A 33 -1.16 5.05 -14.13
CA LYS A 33 -1.36 5.08 -15.59
C LYS A 33 -1.41 3.70 -16.23
N THR A 34 -0.57 2.79 -15.80
CA THR A 34 -0.52 1.40 -16.32
C THR A 34 -1.84 0.67 -16.02
N PHE A 35 -2.40 0.82 -14.83
CA PHE A 35 -3.66 0.19 -14.44
C PHE A 35 -4.85 0.82 -15.18
N ALA A 36 -4.90 2.14 -15.29
CA ALA A 36 -5.90 2.84 -16.08
C ALA A 36 -5.88 2.38 -17.55
N ASN A 37 -4.70 2.31 -18.18
CA ASN A 37 -4.55 1.83 -19.56
C ASN A 37 -4.99 0.36 -19.71
N ALA A 38 -4.88 -0.44 -18.68
CA ALA A 38 -5.37 -1.84 -18.66
C ALA A 38 -6.87 -1.96 -18.35
N GLY A 39 -7.57 -0.83 -18.17
CA GLY A 39 -9.02 -0.79 -17.97
C GLY A 39 -9.45 -0.71 -16.50
N TYR A 40 -8.55 -0.84 -15.53
CA TYR A 40 -8.91 -0.71 -14.11
C TYR A 40 -9.30 0.71 -13.78
N GLY A 41 -10.29 0.86 -12.89
CA GLY A 41 -10.50 2.13 -12.22
C GLY A 41 -9.29 2.50 -11.37
N THR A 42 -9.09 3.78 -11.12
CA THR A 42 -8.05 4.26 -10.23
C THR A 42 -8.58 5.31 -9.28
N PHE A 43 -8.14 5.26 -8.02
CA PHE A 43 -8.49 6.23 -7.00
C PHE A 43 -7.25 6.62 -6.22
N LEU A 44 -6.93 7.91 -6.19
CA LEU A 44 -5.77 8.48 -5.53
C LEU A 44 -6.23 9.58 -4.58
N PRO A 45 -6.50 9.25 -3.29
CA PRO A 45 -6.89 10.23 -2.30
C PRO A 45 -5.70 11.05 -1.83
N GLU A 46 -5.94 12.31 -1.49
CA GLU A 46 -5.03 13.18 -0.74
C GLU A 46 -5.39 13.13 0.73
N TYR A 47 -4.41 12.97 1.60
CA TYR A 47 -4.62 13.01 3.04
C TYR A 47 -4.68 14.45 3.56
N ARG A 48 -5.34 14.65 4.70
CA ARG A 48 -5.26 15.92 5.43
C ARG A 48 -3.81 16.25 5.80
N GLY A 49 -3.46 17.53 5.72
CA GLY A 49 -2.11 18.04 5.95
C GLY A 49 -1.17 17.89 4.76
N TYR A 50 -1.60 17.21 3.67
CA TYR A 50 -0.85 17.11 2.42
C TYR A 50 -1.51 17.94 1.32
N GLY A 51 -0.70 18.39 0.36
CA GLY A 51 -1.18 19.26 -0.71
C GLY A 51 -1.92 20.49 -0.16
N ASP A 52 -3.09 20.77 -0.71
CA ASP A 52 -3.96 21.87 -0.30
C ASP A 52 -5.05 21.42 0.72
N VAL A 53 -4.96 20.21 1.26
CA VAL A 53 -5.95 19.68 2.21
C VAL A 53 -5.57 20.06 3.64
N ALA A 54 -6.35 20.95 4.25
CA ALA A 54 -6.11 21.37 5.62
C ALA A 54 -6.29 20.23 6.63
N GLY A 55 -5.48 20.22 7.68
CA GLY A 55 -5.58 19.28 8.79
C GLY A 55 -4.24 18.96 9.42
N GLU A 56 -4.29 18.22 10.52
CA GLU A 56 -3.11 17.80 11.26
C GLU A 56 -2.67 16.41 10.83
N ILE A 57 -1.37 16.26 10.56
CA ILE A 57 -0.76 14.98 10.22
C ILE A 57 -0.49 14.21 11.52
N THR A 58 -1.37 13.25 11.82
CA THR A 58 -1.20 12.26 12.90
C THR A 58 -1.52 10.88 12.35
N GLN A 59 -1.04 9.82 12.99
CA GLN A 59 -1.37 8.45 12.58
C GLN A 59 -2.88 8.24 12.52
N GLU A 60 -3.61 8.63 13.57
CA GLU A 60 -5.07 8.48 13.66
C GLU A 60 -5.79 9.19 12.50
N ASN A 61 -5.37 10.40 12.18
CA ASN A 61 -5.97 11.20 11.12
C ASN A 61 -5.71 10.60 9.73
N LEU A 62 -4.49 10.15 9.47
CA LEU A 62 -4.14 9.53 8.18
C LEU A 62 -4.84 8.17 8.00
N GLU A 63 -4.92 7.35 9.05
CA GLU A 63 -5.68 6.10 9.05
C GLU A 63 -7.17 6.35 8.77
N ALA A 64 -7.76 7.37 9.41
CA ALA A 64 -9.16 7.74 9.18
C ALA A 64 -9.40 8.20 7.73
N ASP A 65 -8.49 8.96 7.14
CA ASP A 65 -8.59 9.41 5.74
C ASP A 65 -8.49 8.22 4.76
N ALA A 66 -7.58 7.28 5.03
CA ALA A 66 -7.43 6.08 4.22
C ALA A 66 -8.67 5.16 4.29
N ILE A 67 -9.24 4.99 5.48
CA ILE A 67 -10.51 4.25 5.66
C ILE A 67 -11.64 4.96 4.91
N ALA A 68 -11.78 6.28 5.07
CA ALA A 68 -12.81 7.07 4.38
C ALA A 68 -12.69 6.99 2.85
N ALA A 69 -11.47 6.89 2.31
CA ALA A 69 -11.23 6.70 0.88
C ALA A 69 -11.81 5.36 0.38
N VAL A 70 -11.61 4.27 1.12
CA VAL A 70 -12.17 2.96 0.79
C VAL A 70 -13.69 2.95 0.97
N GLU A 71 -14.21 3.56 2.04
CA GLU A 71 -15.65 3.68 2.29
C GLU A 71 -16.35 4.52 1.21
N TYR A 72 -15.68 5.54 0.67
CA TYR A 72 -16.18 6.26 -0.49
C TYR A 72 -16.36 5.32 -1.69
N LEU A 73 -15.38 4.45 -1.98
CA LEU A 73 -15.53 3.46 -3.07
C LEU A 73 -16.68 2.48 -2.79
N HIS A 74 -16.88 2.06 -1.54
CA HIS A 74 -18.06 1.27 -1.16
C HIS A 74 -19.37 2.02 -1.45
N SER A 75 -19.42 3.32 -1.18
CA SER A 75 -20.60 4.16 -1.50
C SER A 75 -20.86 4.28 -2.99
N GLN A 76 -19.82 4.13 -3.83
CA GLN A 76 -19.93 4.08 -5.30
C GLN A 76 -20.30 2.67 -5.82
N GLY A 77 -20.54 1.70 -4.92
CA GLY A 77 -21.01 0.36 -5.27
C GLY A 77 -19.91 -0.71 -5.41
N TYR A 78 -18.63 -0.37 -5.23
CA TYR A 78 -17.56 -1.36 -5.21
C TYR A 78 -17.64 -2.21 -3.94
N LYS A 79 -17.33 -3.49 -4.04
CA LYS A 79 -17.15 -4.40 -2.90
C LYS A 79 -15.67 -4.61 -2.65
N ASN A 80 -15.29 -5.15 -1.49
CA ASN A 80 -13.89 -5.43 -1.19
C ASN A 80 -13.19 -6.24 -2.30
N LYS A 81 -13.84 -7.26 -2.82
CA LYS A 81 -13.33 -8.10 -3.93
C LYS A 81 -13.11 -7.37 -5.26
N ASP A 82 -13.63 -6.15 -5.37
CA ASP A 82 -13.47 -5.31 -6.55
C ASP A 82 -12.36 -4.27 -6.37
N ILE A 83 -11.76 -4.18 -5.16
CA ILE A 83 -10.78 -3.16 -4.78
C ILE A 83 -9.41 -3.78 -4.52
N TYR A 84 -8.40 -3.36 -5.26
CA TYR A 84 -6.99 -3.54 -4.91
C TYR A 84 -6.55 -2.34 -4.08
N VAL A 85 -5.98 -2.59 -2.90
CA VAL A 85 -5.44 -1.53 -2.05
C VAL A 85 -3.93 -1.53 -2.18
N TYR A 86 -3.38 -0.44 -2.71
CA TYR A 86 -1.96 -0.30 -3.01
C TYR A 86 -1.37 0.80 -2.15
N GLY A 87 -0.39 0.48 -1.31
CA GLY A 87 0.30 1.43 -0.45
C GLY A 87 1.80 1.48 -0.70
N MET A 88 2.35 2.68 -0.73
CA MET A 88 3.79 2.92 -0.87
C MET A 88 4.37 3.59 0.38
N SER A 89 5.46 3.06 0.93
CA SER A 89 6.18 3.64 2.06
C SER A 89 5.21 3.89 3.25
N LEU A 90 5.04 5.14 3.71
CA LEU A 90 4.03 5.49 4.72
C LEU A 90 2.63 4.99 4.34
N GLY A 91 2.27 5.10 3.06
CA GLY A 91 0.99 4.60 2.54
C GLY A 91 0.83 3.08 2.66
N SER A 92 1.92 2.32 2.85
CA SER A 92 1.83 0.88 3.10
C SER A 92 1.12 0.58 4.42
N HIS A 93 1.30 1.43 5.44
CA HIS A 93 0.54 1.33 6.68
C HIS A 93 -0.93 1.68 6.47
N MET A 94 -1.20 2.76 5.75
CA MET A 94 -2.58 3.18 5.44
C MET A 94 -3.35 2.08 4.70
N ALA A 95 -2.70 1.44 3.73
CA ALA A 95 -3.25 0.32 2.98
C ALA A 95 -3.51 -0.90 3.88
N THR A 96 -2.51 -1.30 4.68
CA THR A 96 -2.62 -2.45 5.59
C THR A 96 -3.72 -2.22 6.63
N ASN A 97 -3.76 -1.04 7.27
CA ASN A 97 -4.78 -0.69 8.25
C ASN A 97 -6.19 -0.68 7.63
N SER A 98 -6.37 -0.07 6.46
CA SER A 98 -7.67 -0.03 5.79
C SER A 98 -8.19 -1.43 5.46
N VAL A 99 -7.32 -2.31 4.91
CA VAL A 99 -7.68 -3.70 4.63
C VAL A 99 -8.01 -4.44 5.92
N TYR A 100 -7.19 -4.33 6.96
CA TYR A 100 -7.40 -4.98 8.26
C TYR A 100 -8.76 -4.59 8.88
N GLN A 101 -9.09 -3.30 8.90
CA GLN A 101 -10.31 -2.80 9.51
C GLN A 101 -11.57 -3.16 8.71
N LEU A 102 -11.49 -3.14 7.36
CA LEU A 102 -12.66 -3.24 6.49
C LEU A 102 -12.92 -4.63 5.91
N GLN A 103 -12.00 -5.60 6.09
CA GLN A 103 -12.14 -6.98 5.55
C GLN A 103 -13.10 -7.88 6.34
N LYS A 104 -13.88 -7.36 7.29
CA LYS A 104 -14.68 -8.15 8.26
C LYS A 104 -15.54 -9.23 7.59
N LYS A 105 -16.21 -8.91 6.49
CA LYS A 105 -17.16 -9.80 5.79
C LYS A 105 -16.59 -10.43 4.53
N GLU A 106 -15.67 -9.77 3.84
CA GLU A 106 -15.14 -10.18 2.55
C GLU A 106 -13.70 -9.70 2.41
N ALA A 107 -12.82 -10.53 1.85
CA ALA A 107 -11.45 -10.15 1.51
C ALA A 107 -11.45 -9.11 0.36
N PHE A 108 -10.44 -8.25 0.35
CA PHE A 108 -10.16 -7.37 -0.78
C PHE A 108 -9.64 -8.16 -1.99
N ALA A 109 -9.68 -7.57 -3.17
CA ALA A 109 -9.08 -8.17 -4.37
C ALA A 109 -7.59 -8.45 -4.17
N GLY A 110 -6.89 -7.58 -3.45
CA GLY A 110 -5.51 -7.78 -3.03
C GLY A 110 -4.96 -6.58 -2.28
N LEU A 111 -3.90 -6.81 -1.50
CA LEU A 111 -3.09 -5.82 -0.81
C LEU A 111 -1.71 -5.76 -1.47
N ILE A 112 -1.31 -4.57 -1.95
CA ILE A 112 -0.06 -4.34 -2.66
C ILE A 112 0.76 -3.35 -1.84
N LEU A 113 1.98 -3.75 -1.44
CA LEU A 113 2.85 -2.98 -0.56
C LEU A 113 4.19 -2.72 -1.26
N GLU A 114 4.45 -1.48 -1.62
CA GLU A 114 5.71 -1.03 -2.22
C GLU A 114 6.58 -0.36 -1.15
N VAL A 115 7.81 -0.83 -1.02
CA VAL A 115 8.81 -0.40 -0.02
C VAL A 115 8.22 -0.26 1.39
N PRO A 116 7.47 -1.29 1.87
CA PRO A 116 6.83 -1.23 3.17
C PRO A 116 7.84 -1.42 4.28
N PHE A 117 7.48 -0.94 5.47
CA PHE A 117 8.16 -1.22 6.73
C PHE A 117 7.28 -2.12 7.62
N ASP A 118 7.90 -2.84 8.52
CA ASP A 118 7.21 -3.66 9.52
C ASP A 118 6.60 -2.79 10.64
N ASN A 119 7.37 -1.85 11.20
CA ASN A 119 6.89 -0.74 12.01
C ASN A 119 7.86 0.45 11.93
N LEU A 120 7.36 1.66 12.21
CA LEU A 120 8.16 2.88 12.06
C LEU A 120 9.34 2.95 13.05
N MET A 121 9.22 2.37 14.24
CA MET A 121 10.32 2.33 15.21
C MET A 121 11.52 1.55 14.66
N ASN A 122 11.29 0.46 13.94
CA ASN A 122 12.36 -0.32 13.33
C ASN A 122 13.05 0.44 12.20
N VAL A 123 12.30 1.23 11.40
CA VAL A 123 12.92 2.15 10.43
C VAL A 123 13.88 3.10 11.14
N VAL A 124 13.41 3.76 12.20
CA VAL A 124 14.26 4.71 12.96
C VAL A 124 15.49 4.01 13.55
N ARG A 125 15.34 2.81 14.11
CA ARG A 125 16.47 2.05 14.68
C ARG A 125 17.55 1.69 13.65
N LEU A 126 17.13 1.38 12.42
CA LEU A 126 18.07 0.99 11.36
C LEU A 126 18.76 2.19 10.70
N VAL A 127 18.07 3.33 10.57
CA VAL A 127 18.60 4.50 9.86
C VAL A 127 19.23 5.54 10.80
N VAL A 128 18.89 5.53 12.10
CA VAL A 128 19.42 6.45 13.12
C VAL A 128 20.28 5.65 14.11
N PRO A 129 21.61 5.67 13.99
CA PRO A 129 22.52 4.85 14.80
C PRO A 129 22.75 5.43 16.21
N VAL A 130 21.68 5.89 16.87
CA VAL A 130 21.71 6.45 18.24
C VAL A 130 20.71 5.68 19.10
N PRO A 131 21.09 5.20 20.28
CA PRO A 131 20.18 4.49 21.18
C PRO A 131 19.17 5.47 21.80
N LEU A 132 18.04 5.66 21.14
CA LEU A 132 16.93 6.46 21.62
C LEU A 132 15.86 5.58 22.28
N PRO A 133 15.21 6.02 23.36
CA PRO A 133 14.06 5.32 23.96
C PRO A 133 12.79 5.54 23.11
N LEU A 134 12.75 4.96 21.91
CA LEU A 134 11.71 5.21 20.89
C LEU A 134 10.32 4.88 21.41
N GLU A 135 10.19 3.88 22.26
CA GLU A 135 8.92 3.46 22.87
C GLU A 135 8.26 4.58 23.70
N VAL A 136 9.08 5.49 24.23
CA VAL A 136 8.64 6.63 25.06
C VAL A 136 8.45 7.89 24.24
N ILE A 137 9.26 8.07 23.19
CA ILE A 137 9.33 9.32 22.42
C ILE A 137 8.30 9.31 21.27
N MET A 138 8.13 8.15 20.63
CA MET A 138 7.26 8.04 19.45
C MET A 138 5.80 7.76 19.85
N HIS A 139 4.91 8.69 19.53
CA HIS A 139 3.48 8.50 19.66
C HIS A 139 2.94 7.68 18.49
N ASP A 140 3.32 8.03 17.27
CA ASP A 140 2.91 7.37 16.03
C ASP A 140 3.85 6.18 15.75
N LYS A 141 3.31 4.97 15.76
CA LYS A 141 4.10 3.72 15.64
C LYS A 141 4.02 3.11 14.27
N TYR A 142 2.90 3.30 13.56
CA TYR A 142 2.63 2.74 12.23
C TYR A 142 3.03 1.25 12.18
N ASP A 143 2.41 0.42 13.02
CA ASP A 143 2.77 -0.98 13.22
C ASP A 143 2.03 -1.89 12.24
N ASN A 144 2.69 -2.29 11.15
CA ASN A 144 2.15 -3.22 10.16
C ASN A 144 2.20 -4.67 10.63
N LEU A 145 3.20 -5.05 11.46
CA LEU A 145 3.29 -6.41 11.98
C LEU A 145 2.09 -6.80 12.81
N ALA A 146 1.55 -5.88 13.62
CA ALA A 146 0.37 -6.13 14.43
C ALA A 146 -0.89 -6.53 13.62
N MET A 147 -0.90 -6.25 12.32
CA MET A 147 -2.06 -6.44 11.45
C MET A 147 -1.86 -7.50 10.36
N ILE A 148 -0.62 -7.61 9.82
CA ILE A 148 -0.36 -8.35 8.58
C ILE A 148 -0.75 -9.82 8.63
N GLU A 149 -0.51 -10.51 9.75
CA GLU A 149 -0.86 -11.94 9.93
C GLU A 149 -2.37 -12.22 9.90
N ASN A 150 -3.18 -11.17 10.07
CA ASN A 150 -4.64 -11.28 10.06
C ASN A 150 -5.28 -10.82 8.74
N ILE A 151 -4.48 -10.49 7.73
CA ILE A 151 -4.98 -10.10 6.41
C ILE A 151 -5.52 -11.34 5.67
N LYS A 152 -6.71 -11.22 5.09
CA LYS A 152 -7.38 -12.32 4.37
C LYS A 152 -7.21 -12.24 2.85
N SER A 153 -6.71 -11.11 2.37
CA SER A 153 -6.52 -10.83 0.95
C SER A 153 -5.19 -11.36 0.46
N PRO A 154 -5.04 -11.71 -0.82
CA PRO A 154 -3.73 -11.94 -1.43
C PRO A 154 -2.81 -10.73 -1.23
N ILE A 155 -1.52 -10.98 -0.94
CA ILE A 155 -0.55 -9.93 -0.62
C ILE A 155 0.61 -9.95 -1.60
N LEU A 156 0.92 -8.78 -2.18
CA LEU A 156 2.15 -8.53 -2.94
C LEU A 156 3.01 -7.53 -2.18
N ILE A 157 4.26 -7.91 -1.88
CA ILE A 157 5.26 -7.03 -1.25
C ILE A 157 6.39 -6.78 -2.25
N MET A 158 6.85 -5.54 -2.35
CA MET A 158 7.94 -5.14 -3.24
C MET A 158 8.93 -4.25 -2.52
N GLY A 159 10.22 -4.48 -2.76
CA GLY A 159 11.28 -3.66 -2.18
C GLY A 159 12.54 -3.58 -3.03
N GLY A 160 13.37 -2.59 -2.77
CA GLY A 160 14.68 -2.43 -3.42
C GLY A 160 15.82 -2.97 -2.56
N SER A 161 16.77 -3.70 -3.17
CA SER A 161 17.87 -4.34 -2.42
C SER A 161 18.88 -3.35 -1.81
N ILE A 162 18.89 -2.11 -2.29
CA ILE A 162 19.76 -1.03 -1.76
C ILE A 162 18.94 0.19 -1.29
N ASP A 163 17.72 -0.06 -0.79
CA ASP A 163 16.92 0.98 -0.14
C ASP A 163 17.54 1.38 1.21
N THR A 164 18.00 2.63 1.31
CA THR A 164 18.58 3.20 2.53
C THR A 164 17.59 3.99 3.37
N THR A 165 16.37 4.20 2.86
CA THR A 165 15.29 4.90 3.57
C THR A 165 14.46 3.91 4.40
N VAL A 166 14.03 2.82 3.74
CA VAL A 166 13.36 1.69 4.37
C VAL A 166 14.10 0.43 3.96
N PRO A 167 15.06 -0.04 4.77
CA PRO A 167 15.86 -1.23 4.46
C PRO A 167 15.00 -2.45 4.13
N ILE A 168 15.45 -3.21 3.13
CA ILE A 168 14.69 -4.35 2.57
C ILE A 168 14.35 -5.41 3.61
N GLU A 169 15.13 -5.52 4.67
CA GLU A 169 14.93 -6.44 5.78
C GLU A 169 13.57 -6.24 6.45
N LEU A 170 13.04 -5.00 6.48
CA LEU A 170 11.73 -4.70 7.06
C LEU A 170 10.60 -5.25 6.19
N ALA A 171 10.73 -5.14 4.86
CA ALA A 171 9.79 -5.74 3.91
C ALA A 171 9.84 -7.28 3.96
N GLN A 172 11.05 -7.86 4.08
CA GLN A 172 11.23 -9.32 4.25
C GLN A 172 10.65 -9.81 5.56
N ASN A 173 10.83 -9.05 6.65
CA ASN A 173 10.23 -9.36 7.93
C ASN A 173 8.70 -9.38 7.83
N LEU A 174 8.12 -8.33 7.25
CA LEU A 174 6.67 -8.26 7.02
C LEU A 174 6.16 -9.43 6.17
N TYR A 175 6.89 -9.81 5.11
CA TYR A 175 6.58 -10.96 4.28
C TYR A 175 6.56 -12.27 5.07
N ASN A 176 7.50 -12.46 6.00
CA ASN A 176 7.57 -13.70 6.80
C ASN A 176 6.30 -13.92 7.65
N TYR A 177 5.69 -12.84 8.15
CA TYR A 177 4.47 -12.89 8.97
C TYR A 177 3.18 -12.83 8.15
N ALA A 178 3.24 -12.42 6.88
CA ALA A 178 2.07 -12.36 6.03
C ALA A 178 1.51 -13.77 5.75
N PRO A 179 0.17 -13.97 5.75
CA PRO A 179 -0.45 -15.24 5.38
C PRO A 179 -0.40 -15.50 3.86
N GLU A 180 -0.58 -16.76 3.49
CA GLU A 180 -0.79 -17.12 2.08
C GLU A 180 -2.22 -16.72 1.60
N PRO A 181 -2.40 -16.41 0.31
CA PRO A 181 -1.38 -16.36 -0.74
C PRO A 181 -0.60 -15.04 -0.71
N LYS A 182 0.72 -15.13 -0.75
CA LYS A 182 1.62 -13.97 -0.72
C LYS A 182 2.74 -14.09 -1.74
N LYS A 183 3.26 -12.94 -2.18
CA LYS A 183 4.44 -12.87 -3.05
C LYS A 183 5.34 -11.71 -2.61
N ILE A 184 6.65 -11.90 -2.68
CA ILE A 184 7.63 -10.82 -2.56
C ILE A 184 8.44 -10.68 -3.85
N ILE A 185 8.71 -9.44 -4.27
CA ILE A 185 9.60 -9.11 -5.38
C ILE A 185 10.67 -8.16 -4.85
N ILE A 186 11.93 -8.57 -4.95
CA ILE A 186 13.08 -7.73 -4.57
C ILE A 186 13.77 -7.27 -5.83
N TYR A 187 13.80 -5.96 -6.04
CA TYR A 187 14.46 -5.36 -7.20
C TYR A 187 15.94 -5.14 -6.89
N GLU A 188 16.80 -5.88 -7.58
CA GLU A 188 18.26 -5.76 -7.44
C GLU A 188 18.70 -4.34 -7.84
N ASN A 189 19.50 -3.68 -6.99
CA ASN A 189 19.86 -2.26 -7.10
C ASN A 189 18.68 -1.27 -7.05
N GLY A 190 17.51 -1.72 -6.65
CA GLY A 190 16.35 -0.87 -6.38
C GLY A 190 16.56 -0.03 -5.12
N LYS A 191 16.07 1.22 -5.16
CA LYS A 191 16.06 2.19 -4.06
C LYS A 191 14.62 2.52 -3.69
N HIS A 192 14.44 3.30 -2.61
CA HIS A 192 13.13 3.69 -2.09
C HIS A 192 12.16 4.28 -3.11
N SER A 193 12.63 5.15 -4.00
CA SER A 193 11.77 5.91 -4.91
C SER A 193 11.90 5.55 -6.38
N ASN A 194 12.67 4.52 -6.75
CA ASN A 194 12.98 4.23 -8.15
C ASN A 194 12.45 2.89 -8.68
N LEU A 195 11.59 2.18 -7.94
CA LEU A 195 11.11 0.86 -8.38
C LEU A 195 10.31 0.93 -9.69
N PHE A 196 9.70 2.08 -9.98
CA PHE A 196 9.03 2.30 -11.27
C PHE A 196 9.98 2.19 -12.47
N ASN A 197 11.27 2.50 -12.31
CA ASN A 197 12.28 2.33 -13.34
C ASN A 197 12.55 0.85 -13.67
N PHE A 198 12.21 -0.05 -12.76
CA PHE A 198 12.28 -1.50 -12.95
C PHE A 198 10.95 -2.09 -13.46
N ARG A 199 9.98 -1.24 -13.81
CA ARG A 199 8.66 -1.62 -14.30
C ARG A 199 7.84 -2.41 -13.28
N ASN A 200 7.96 -2.05 -12.00
CA ASN A 200 7.14 -2.65 -10.95
C ASN A 200 5.62 -2.50 -11.23
N ASP A 201 5.23 -1.51 -12.00
CA ASP A 201 3.87 -1.32 -12.49
C ASP A 201 3.35 -2.50 -13.33
N LEU A 202 4.21 -3.10 -14.15
CA LEU A 202 3.88 -4.30 -14.93
C LEU A 202 3.85 -5.56 -14.05
N ASP A 203 4.81 -5.70 -13.14
CA ASP A 203 4.82 -6.84 -12.20
C ASP A 203 3.56 -6.86 -11.34
N ILE A 204 3.10 -5.70 -10.88
CA ILE A 204 1.82 -5.55 -10.16
C ILE A 204 0.65 -5.97 -11.07
N LEU A 205 0.60 -5.45 -12.30
CA LEU A 205 -0.49 -5.75 -13.24
C LEU A 205 -0.55 -7.24 -13.57
N ASP A 206 0.59 -7.89 -13.76
CA ASP A 206 0.67 -9.32 -14.03
C ASP A 206 0.25 -10.14 -12.81
N TRP A 207 0.64 -9.73 -11.60
CA TRP A 207 0.18 -10.35 -10.36
C TRP A 207 -1.34 -10.19 -10.17
N MET A 208 -1.91 -9.02 -10.45
CA MET A 208 -3.37 -8.79 -10.38
C MET A 208 -4.11 -9.72 -11.34
N LYS A 209 -3.65 -9.83 -12.59
CA LYS A 209 -4.24 -10.74 -13.59
C LYS A 209 -4.14 -12.22 -13.19
N ALA A 210 -2.99 -12.64 -12.67
CA ALA A 210 -2.79 -14.00 -12.16
C ALA A 210 -3.75 -14.31 -11.02
N ASN A 211 -3.92 -13.37 -10.07
CA ASN A 211 -4.86 -13.50 -8.98
C ASN A 211 -6.32 -13.61 -9.46
N GLU A 212 -6.72 -12.79 -10.44
CA GLU A 212 -8.07 -12.82 -11.02
C GLU A 212 -8.36 -14.14 -11.73
N ASN A 213 -7.36 -14.73 -12.36
CA ASN A 213 -7.47 -16.04 -13.02
C ASN A 213 -7.41 -17.23 -12.04
N GLY A 214 -7.30 -16.98 -10.73
CA GLY A 214 -7.31 -18.03 -9.70
C GLY A 214 -5.98 -18.76 -9.51
N TRP A 215 -4.91 -18.33 -10.16
CA TRP A 215 -3.59 -19.00 -10.08
C TRP A 215 -3.00 -18.96 -8.65
N LEU A 216 -3.23 -17.90 -7.88
CA LEU A 216 -2.77 -17.79 -6.50
C LEU A 216 -3.52 -18.69 -5.49
N LYS A 217 -4.56 -19.40 -5.94
CA LYS A 217 -5.36 -20.31 -5.10
C LYS A 217 -4.97 -21.79 -5.28
N SER A 218 -4.01 -22.10 -6.14
CA SER A 218 -3.66 -23.45 -6.58
C SER A 218 -2.32 -23.96 -6.05
N GLU A 219 -1.66 -23.24 -5.16
CA GLU A 219 -0.50 -23.68 -4.40
C GLU A 219 -0.89 -23.76 -2.89
#